data_51394d29cc6e9f2353694d8889c4b1d2
#
_entry.id   51394d29cc6e9f2353694d8889c4b1d2
#
_cell.length_a   1.000
_cell.length_b   1.000
_cell.length_c   1.000
_cell.angle_alpha   90.00
_cell.angle_beta   90.00
_cell.angle_gamma   90.00
#
_symmetry.space_group_name_H-M   'P 1'
#
loop_
_entity.id
_entity.type
_entity.pdbx_description
1 polymer ?
#
loop_
_entity_poly.entity_id
_entity_poly.type
_entity_poly.pdbx_seq_one_letter_code
_entity_poly.pdbx_strand_id
1 'polypeptide(L)'
;LYGPNDNYHPTHSHVLPALIRRFHEAKENGLTSVTCWGDGSPLREFLYVDDLANLCVFLMNHYSGNETVNAGTGKELSIKELTELVAKVVGYTGEIQWDTSKPNGTPRKLLDVSKATKLGWTYKTELEDGIRLAYEDFLHNPMRAER
;
A
#
# COMPACT_ATOMS: atom_id res chain seq x y z
N LEU A 1 1.63 -4.60 -4.11
CA LEU A 1 2.85 -3.80 -4.09
C LEU A 1 2.52 -2.33 -3.95
N TYR A 2 3.46 -1.55 -3.41
CA TYR A 2 3.40 -0.10 -3.33
C TYR A 2 4.84 0.45 -3.20
N GLY A 3 5.03 1.75 -3.47
CA GLY A 3 6.34 2.39 -3.32
C GLY A 3 6.59 3.49 -4.36
N PRO A 4 7.84 3.95 -4.50
CA PRO A 4 8.23 4.90 -5.52
C PRO A 4 7.84 4.44 -6.92
N ASN A 5 7.50 5.39 -7.77
CA ASN A 5 7.05 5.12 -9.15
C ASN A 5 5.67 4.46 -9.26
N ASP A 6 4.84 4.47 -8.22
CA ASP A 6 3.47 3.97 -8.27
C ASP A 6 2.55 4.87 -9.15
N ASN A 7 1.34 4.39 -9.41
CA ASN A 7 0.32 5.12 -10.16
C ASN A 7 -0.58 5.90 -9.18
N TYR A 8 -0.49 7.21 -9.19
CA TYR A 8 -1.31 8.10 -8.35
C TYR A 8 -2.50 8.72 -9.10
N HIS A 9 -2.94 8.13 -10.23
CA HIS A 9 -4.07 8.64 -10.99
C HIS A 9 -5.36 8.67 -10.15
N PRO A 10 -6.19 9.73 -10.23
CA PRO A 10 -7.36 9.91 -9.35
C PRO A 10 -8.38 8.77 -9.38
N THR A 11 -8.53 8.10 -10.53
CA THR A 11 -9.55 7.05 -10.75
C THR A 11 -9.00 5.67 -11.09
N HIS A 12 -7.72 5.56 -11.48
CA HIS A 12 -7.12 4.33 -11.98
C HIS A 12 -5.96 3.81 -11.12
N SER A 13 -5.75 4.40 -9.95
CA SER A 13 -4.75 3.96 -8.99
C SER A 13 -5.28 2.86 -8.07
N HIS A 14 -4.35 2.09 -7.50
CA HIS A 14 -4.67 1.16 -6.41
C HIS A 14 -4.93 1.90 -5.10
N VAL A 15 -5.48 1.19 -4.11
CA VAL A 15 -5.97 1.79 -2.86
C VAL A 15 -4.92 2.64 -2.13
N LEU A 16 -3.69 2.15 -1.96
CA LEU A 16 -2.68 2.86 -1.17
C LEU A 16 -2.23 4.17 -1.85
N PRO A 17 -1.80 4.19 -3.13
CA PRO A 17 -1.47 5.46 -3.81
C PRO A 17 -2.68 6.39 -3.95
N ALA A 18 -3.91 5.85 -4.11
CA ALA A 18 -5.11 6.67 -4.12
C ALA A 18 -5.33 7.39 -2.78
N LEU A 19 -5.10 6.72 -1.65
CA LEU A 19 -5.20 7.31 -0.33
C LEU A 19 -4.14 8.39 -0.09
N ILE A 20 -2.88 8.14 -0.48
CA ILE A 20 -1.80 9.14 -0.41
C ILE A 20 -2.21 10.43 -1.11
N ARG A 21 -2.60 10.34 -2.39
CA ARG A 21 -3.04 11.50 -3.17
C ARG A 21 -4.24 12.19 -2.55
N ARG A 22 -5.27 11.44 -2.19
CA ARG A 22 -6.53 11.99 -1.66
C ARG A 22 -6.31 12.75 -0.35
N PHE A 23 -5.52 12.21 0.58
CA PHE A 23 -5.22 12.90 1.84
C PHE A 23 -4.27 14.09 1.64
N HIS A 24 -3.33 14.00 0.70
CA HIS A 24 -2.49 15.14 0.33
C HIS A 24 -3.34 16.29 -0.21
N GLU A 25 -4.17 16.04 -1.22
CA GLU A 25 -5.06 17.06 -1.80
C GLU A 25 -6.04 17.64 -0.76
N ALA A 26 -6.59 16.79 0.11
CA ALA A 26 -7.48 17.25 1.18
C ALA A 26 -6.77 18.17 2.19
N LYS A 27 -5.53 17.82 2.55
CA LYS A 27 -4.69 18.64 3.43
C LYS A 27 -4.36 20.00 2.79
N GLU A 28 -3.88 20.00 1.53
CA GLU A 28 -3.52 21.22 0.81
C GLU A 28 -4.72 22.15 0.59
N ASN A 29 -5.91 21.58 0.36
CA ASN A 29 -7.15 22.35 0.17
C ASN A 29 -7.91 22.65 1.49
N GLY A 30 -7.37 22.28 2.66
CA GLY A 30 -7.99 22.52 3.96
C GLY A 30 -9.36 21.86 4.14
N LEU A 31 -9.58 20.68 3.51
CA LEU A 31 -10.85 19.96 3.62
C LEU A 31 -11.03 19.40 5.03
N THR A 32 -12.22 19.57 5.59
CA THR A 32 -12.56 19.09 6.93
C THR A 32 -12.86 17.59 6.98
N SER A 33 -13.21 16.97 5.85
CA SER A 33 -13.47 15.53 5.78
C SER A 33 -13.05 14.94 4.44
N VAL A 34 -12.74 13.64 4.45
CA VAL A 34 -12.46 12.80 3.27
C VAL A 34 -13.36 11.58 3.32
N THR A 35 -14.11 11.32 2.23
CA THR A 35 -14.96 10.15 2.12
C THR A 35 -14.23 9.00 1.44
N CYS A 36 -14.16 7.85 2.11
CA CYS A 36 -13.65 6.58 1.59
C CYS A 36 -14.81 5.62 1.25
N TRP A 37 -14.62 4.74 0.27
CA TRP A 37 -15.66 3.80 -0.15
C TRP A 37 -15.71 2.56 0.75
N GLY A 38 -16.90 2.02 0.95
CA GLY A 38 -17.17 0.85 1.77
C GLY A 38 -17.21 1.16 3.27
N ASP A 39 -16.88 0.19 4.09
CA ASP A 39 -16.81 0.31 5.55
C ASP A 39 -15.39 0.14 6.12
N GLY A 40 -14.40 -0.08 5.26
CA GLY A 40 -13.02 -0.27 5.64
C GLY A 40 -12.67 -1.64 6.22
N SER A 41 -13.61 -2.59 6.28
CA SER A 41 -13.40 -3.91 6.87
C SER A 41 -12.51 -4.88 6.08
N PRO A 42 -12.38 -4.81 4.73
CA PRO A 42 -11.57 -5.77 3.99
C PRO A 42 -10.11 -5.78 4.43
N LEU A 43 -9.55 -6.99 4.53
CA LEU A 43 -8.16 -7.21 4.92
C LEU A 43 -7.26 -7.31 3.68
N ARG A 44 -6.11 -6.65 3.74
CA ARG A 44 -5.11 -6.63 2.66
C ARG A 44 -3.70 -6.73 3.22
N GLU A 45 -2.84 -7.21 2.37
CA GLU A 45 -1.39 -7.27 2.57
C GLU A 45 -0.69 -6.30 1.63
N PHE A 46 0.33 -5.61 2.12
CA PHE A 46 1.11 -4.63 1.36
C PHE A 46 2.60 -4.94 1.46
N LEU A 47 3.26 -5.11 0.31
CA LEU A 47 4.70 -5.33 0.22
C LEU A 47 5.35 -4.13 -0.48
N TYR A 48 6.39 -3.58 0.13
CA TYR A 48 7.18 -2.49 -0.47
C TYR A 48 7.94 -2.98 -1.71
N VAL A 49 7.98 -2.17 -2.76
CA VAL A 49 8.47 -2.59 -4.08
C VAL A 49 9.93 -3.02 -4.07
N ASP A 50 10.79 -2.34 -3.29
CA ASP A 50 12.22 -2.70 -3.20
C ASP A 50 12.44 -3.99 -2.42
N ASP A 51 11.54 -4.35 -1.51
CA ASP A 51 11.58 -5.68 -0.85
C ASP A 51 11.26 -6.79 -1.86
N LEU A 52 10.32 -6.56 -2.80
CA LEU A 52 10.11 -7.51 -3.89
C LEU A 52 11.36 -7.62 -4.79
N ALA A 53 11.97 -6.49 -5.17
CA ALA A 53 13.18 -6.50 -5.96
C ALA A 53 14.31 -7.26 -5.25
N ASN A 54 14.46 -7.06 -3.94
CA ASN A 54 15.40 -7.80 -3.12
C ASN A 54 15.11 -9.31 -3.10
N LEU A 55 13.82 -9.71 -2.96
CA LEU A 55 13.42 -11.11 -3.05
C LEU A 55 13.80 -11.72 -4.40
N CYS A 56 13.58 -11.01 -5.51
CA CYS A 56 13.93 -11.51 -6.84
C CYS A 56 15.44 -11.81 -6.94
N VAL A 57 16.30 -10.89 -6.49
CA VAL A 57 17.75 -11.10 -6.47
C VAL A 57 18.14 -12.23 -5.52
N PHE A 58 17.51 -12.29 -4.34
CA PHE A 58 17.73 -13.38 -3.40
C PHE A 58 17.41 -14.75 -4.03
N LEU A 59 16.26 -14.89 -4.68
CA LEU A 59 15.86 -16.14 -5.33
C LEU A 59 16.80 -16.55 -6.47
N MET A 60 17.31 -15.59 -7.26
CA MET A 60 18.31 -15.88 -8.29
C MET A 60 19.57 -16.53 -7.73
N ASN A 61 19.95 -16.22 -6.50
CA ASN A 61 21.17 -16.72 -5.87
C ASN A 61 20.93 -17.97 -4.99
N HIS A 62 19.70 -18.21 -4.52
CA HIS A 62 19.43 -19.22 -3.47
C HIS A 62 18.34 -20.23 -3.83
N TYR A 63 17.71 -20.12 -5.02
CA TYR A 63 16.63 -21.00 -5.40
C TYR A 63 16.76 -21.44 -6.86
N SER A 64 16.79 -22.77 -7.09
CA SER A 64 16.84 -23.38 -8.43
C SER A 64 15.66 -24.33 -8.70
N GLY A 65 14.63 -24.32 -7.83
CA GLY A 65 13.42 -25.13 -8.02
C GLY A 65 12.50 -24.57 -9.08
N ASN A 66 11.48 -25.35 -9.44
CA ASN A 66 10.47 -25.00 -10.44
C ASN A 66 9.09 -24.63 -9.84
N GLU A 67 8.98 -24.60 -8.53
CA GLU A 67 7.72 -24.26 -7.85
C GLU A 67 7.60 -22.75 -7.63
N THR A 68 6.38 -22.27 -7.61
CA THR A 68 6.06 -20.86 -7.30
C THR A 68 6.49 -20.49 -5.89
N VAL A 69 7.04 -19.28 -5.74
CA VAL A 69 7.34 -18.64 -4.47
C VAL A 69 6.50 -17.38 -4.35
N ASN A 70 5.64 -17.31 -3.34
CA ASN A 70 4.85 -16.11 -3.07
C ASN A 70 5.73 -15.01 -2.43
N ALA A 71 5.54 -13.78 -2.91
CA ALA A 71 6.18 -12.58 -2.39
C ALA A 71 5.19 -11.76 -1.57
N GLY A 72 5.42 -11.63 -0.29
CA GLY A 72 4.55 -10.90 0.62
C GLY A 72 5.18 -10.69 1.99
N THR A 73 4.47 -10.03 2.88
CA THR A 73 4.88 -9.82 4.27
C THR A 73 4.33 -10.88 5.22
N GLY A 74 3.24 -11.55 4.81
CA GLY A 74 2.47 -12.44 5.69
C GLY A 74 1.66 -11.69 6.74
N LYS A 75 1.66 -10.35 6.72
CA LYS A 75 0.90 -9.49 7.63
C LYS A 75 -0.23 -8.80 6.87
N GLU A 76 -1.41 -8.80 7.43
CA GLU A 76 -2.57 -8.11 6.89
C GLU A 76 -3.07 -7.04 7.85
N LEU A 77 -3.72 -6.02 7.30
CA LEU A 77 -4.46 -5.01 8.04
C LEU A 77 -5.75 -4.68 7.28
N SER A 78 -6.70 -4.09 7.98
CA SER A 78 -7.93 -3.60 7.34
C SER A 78 -7.68 -2.35 6.50
N ILE A 79 -8.55 -2.12 5.51
CA ILE A 79 -8.52 -0.88 4.73
C ILE A 79 -8.72 0.35 5.65
N LYS A 80 -9.48 0.18 6.75
CA LYS A 80 -9.65 1.23 7.75
C LYS A 80 -8.31 1.58 8.41
N GLU A 81 -7.58 0.59 8.96
CA GLU A 81 -6.27 0.80 9.58
C GLU A 81 -5.25 1.38 8.58
N LEU A 82 -5.27 0.91 7.32
CA LEU A 82 -4.43 1.50 6.26
C LEU A 82 -4.77 2.96 6.04
N THR A 83 -6.06 3.29 5.96
CA THR A 83 -6.55 4.66 5.71
C THR A 83 -6.10 5.61 6.83
N GLU A 84 -6.25 5.20 8.08
CA GLU A 84 -5.81 5.95 9.26
C GLU A 84 -4.27 6.13 9.27
N LEU A 85 -3.52 5.09 8.90
CA LEU A 85 -2.06 5.14 8.82
C LEU A 85 -1.58 6.10 7.72
N VAL A 86 -2.19 6.05 6.52
CA VAL A 86 -1.85 6.97 5.43
C VAL A 86 -2.19 8.41 5.81
N ALA A 87 -3.35 8.67 6.40
CA ALA A 87 -3.73 9.99 6.88
C ALA A 87 -2.70 10.55 7.89
N LYS A 88 -2.27 9.71 8.84
CA LYS A 88 -1.22 10.05 9.82
C LYS A 88 0.10 10.43 9.13
N VAL A 89 0.58 9.61 8.19
CA VAL A 89 1.85 9.85 7.49
C VAL A 89 1.80 11.13 6.65
N VAL A 90 0.71 11.36 5.94
CA VAL A 90 0.49 12.58 5.14
C VAL A 90 0.32 13.82 6.04
N GLY A 91 -0.09 13.64 7.29
CA GLY A 91 -0.39 14.72 8.23
C GLY A 91 -1.76 15.35 7.98
N TYR A 92 -2.74 14.57 7.52
CA TYR A 92 -4.13 15.00 7.43
C TYR A 92 -4.82 14.80 8.78
N THR A 93 -5.50 15.83 9.26
CA THR A 93 -6.13 15.86 10.59
C THR A 93 -7.66 16.00 10.55
N GLY A 94 -8.25 16.01 9.36
CA GLY A 94 -9.70 16.06 9.20
C GLY A 94 -10.38 14.69 9.44
N GLU A 95 -11.71 14.69 9.34
CA GLU A 95 -12.52 13.50 9.56
C GLU A 95 -12.41 12.51 8.39
N ILE A 96 -12.38 11.21 8.69
CA ILE A 96 -12.49 10.14 7.70
C ILE A 96 -13.92 9.60 7.75
N GLN A 97 -14.64 9.76 6.65
CA GLN A 97 -16.02 9.29 6.49
C GLN A 97 -16.06 8.06 5.57
N TRP A 98 -17.03 7.17 5.77
CA TRP A 98 -17.19 5.94 5.01
C TRP A 98 -18.54 5.93 4.26
N ASP A 99 -18.47 5.75 2.93
CA ASP A 99 -19.66 5.56 2.09
C ASP A 99 -19.96 4.08 1.93
N THR A 100 -20.78 3.56 2.83
CA THR A 100 -21.21 2.15 2.85
C THR A 100 -22.16 1.78 1.71
N SER A 101 -22.62 2.72 0.90
CA SER A 101 -23.35 2.44 -0.34
C SER A 101 -22.46 1.86 -1.44
N LYS A 102 -21.15 1.99 -1.31
CA LYS A 102 -20.14 1.45 -2.22
C LYS A 102 -19.67 0.07 -1.77
N PRO A 103 -19.33 -0.83 -2.72
CA PRO A 103 -18.91 -2.18 -2.38
C PRO A 103 -17.53 -2.20 -1.69
N ASN A 104 -17.37 -3.10 -0.74
CA ASN A 104 -16.09 -3.36 -0.05
C ASN A 104 -15.06 -4.09 -0.91
N GLY A 105 -15.49 -4.80 -1.97
CA GLY A 105 -14.64 -5.72 -2.73
C GLY A 105 -14.40 -7.05 -1.97
N THR A 106 -13.33 -7.77 -2.36
CA THR A 106 -12.97 -9.06 -1.76
C THR A 106 -12.67 -8.93 -0.27
N PRO A 107 -13.28 -9.73 0.63
CA PRO A 107 -13.12 -9.58 2.08
C PRO A 107 -11.68 -9.74 2.56
N ARG A 108 -10.90 -10.66 1.99
CA ARG A 108 -9.53 -10.96 2.40
C ARG A 108 -8.64 -11.36 1.23
N LYS A 109 -7.40 -10.86 1.22
CA LYS A 109 -6.32 -11.30 0.32
C LYS A 109 -5.02 -11.34 1.11
N LEU A 110 -4.55 -12.54 1.42
CA LEU A 110 -3.29 -12.79 2.12
C LEU A 110 -2.55 -13.93 1.41
N LEU A 111 -1.25 -13.78 1.23
CA LEU A 111 -0.38 -14.80 0.65
C LEU A 111 0.23 -15.69 1.74
N ASP A 112 0.39 -16.97 1.44
CA ASP A 112 1.27 -17.83 2.24
C ASP A 112 2.72 -17.60 1.80
N VAL A 113 3.49 -16.97 2.67
CA VAL A 113 4.90 -16.59 2.45
C VAL A 113 5.88 -17.56 3.09
N SER A 114 5.39 -18.68 3.63
CA SER A 114 6.19 -19.65 4.40
C SER A 114 7.38 -20.21 3.60
N LYS A 115 7.24 -20.35 2.27
CA LYS A 115 8.33 -20.85 1.41
C LYS A 115 9.49 -19.85 1.33
N ALA A 116 9.23 -18.57 1.11
CA ALA A 116 10.27 -17.53 1.11
C ALA A 116 10.98 -17.47 2.45
N THR A 117 10.22 -17.51 3.56
CA THR A 117 10.77 -17.52 4.93
C THR A 117 11.64 -18.75 5.18
N LYS A 118 11.23 -19.95 4.76
CA LYS A 118 12.04 -21.18 4.89
C LYS A 118 13.34 -21.13 4.07
N LEU A 119 13.34 -20.40 2.94
CA LEU A 119 14.55 -20.16 2.16
C LEU A 119 15.50 -19.14 2.82
N GLY A 120 15.05 -18.44 3.87
CA GLY A 120 15.84 -17.46 4.62
C GLY A 120 15.59 -16.01 4.24
N TRP A 121 14.52 -15.73 3.48
CA TRP A 121 14.15 -14.35 3.14
C TRP A 121 12.98 -13.83 3.94
N THR A 122 13.07 -12.56 4.37
CA THR A 122 11.96 -11.79 4.95
C THR A 122 12.01 -10.36 4.40
N TYR A 123 10.85 -9.71 4.34
CA TYR A 123 10.78 -8.28 4.02
C TYR A 123 11.50 -7.44 5.08
N LYS A 124 11.92 -6.22 4.73
CA LYS A 124 12.70 -5.31 5.60
C LYS A 124 12.00 -4.00 5.88
N THR A 125 11.10 -3.57 5.01
CA THR A 125 10.45 -2.25 5.08
C THR A 125 9.12 -2.39 5.80
N GLU A 126 9.00 -1.82 7.00
CA GLU A 126 7.73 -1.76 7.71
C GLU A 126 6.76 -0.82 6.96
N LEU A 127 5.44 -1.09 7.10
CA LEU A 127 4.43 -0.42 6.30
C LEU A 127 4.43 1.10 6.46
N GLU A 128 4.56 1.61 7.68
CA GLU A 128 4.59 3.06 7.92
C GLU A 128 5.80 3.74 7.25
N ASP A 129 6.97 3.11 7.31
CA ASP A 129 8.18 3.66 6.66
C ASP A 129 8.07 3.61 5.14
N GLY A 130 7.55 2.52 4.58
CA GLY A 130 7.31 2.41 3.15
C GLY A 130 6.27 3.43 2.64
N ILE A 131 5.21 3.70 3.42
CA ILE A 131 4.22 4.76 3.07
C ILE A 131 4.90 6.13 3.08
N ARG A 132 5.79 6.41 4.04
CA ARG A 132 6.54 7.67 4.09
C ARG A 132 7.41 7.84 2.84
N LEU A 133 8.16 6.82 2.44
CA LEU A 133 8.98 6.84 1.23
C LEU A 133 8.13 7.02 -0.05
N ALA A 134 6.98 6.34 -0.13
CA ALA A 134 6.05 6.50 -1.25
C ALA A 134 5.45 7.91 -1.31
N TYR A 135 5.15 8.51 -0.15
CA TYR A 135 4.65 9.88 -0.08
C TYR A 135 5.72 10.91 -0.47
N GLU A 136 6.97 10.70 -0.07
CA GLU A 136 8.10 11.53 -0.50
C GLU A 136 8.28 11.47 -2.02
N ASP A 137 8.19 10.28 -2.64
CA ASP A 137 8.23 10.13 -4.10
C ASP A 137 7.06 10.89 -4.76
N PHE A 138 5.86 10.76 -4.22
CA PHE A 138 4.67 11.49 -4.71
C PHE A 138 4.90 13.02 -4.72
N LEU A 139 5.49 13.58 -3.66
CA LEU A 139 5.76 15.02 -3.54
C LEU A 139 6.80 15.53 -4.55
N HIS A 140 7.79 14.70 -4.89
CA HIS A 140 8.91 15.09 -5.75
C HIS A 140 8.77 14.66 -7.21
N ASN A 141 7.75 13.85 -7.54
CA ASN A 141 7.56 13.29 -8.87
C ASN A 141 6.15 13.61 -9.44
N PRO A 142 5.86 14.90 -9.73
CA PRO A 142 4.52 15.35 -10.14
C PRO A 142 4.02 14.71 -11.45
N MET A 143 4.91 14.26 -12.34
CA MET A 143 4.53 13.63 -13.61
C MET A 143 3.70 12.34 -13.43
N ARG A 144 3.72 11.71 -12.26
CA ARG A 144 2.93 10.52 -11.98
C ARG A 144 1.56 10.80 -11.39
N ALA A 145 1.36 11.99 -10.86
CA ALA A 145 0.05 12.45 -10.41
C ALA A 145 -0.90 12.79 -11.56
N GLU A 146 -0.38 13.05 -12.75
CA GLU A 146 -1.14 13.49 -13.93
C GLU A 146 -1.47 12.37 -14.94
N ARG A 147 -0.97 11.15 -14.73
CA ARG A 147 -1.17 10.01 -15.64
C ARG A 147 -2.27 9.09 -15.20
#